data_d1570cded745d09332650a0ae8e54dbf
#
_entry.id   d1570cded745d09332650a0ae8e54dbf
#
_cell.length_a   1.000
_cell.length_b   1.000
_cell.length_c   1.000
_cell.angle_alpha   90.00
_cell.angle_beta   90.00
_cell.angle_gamma   90.00
#
_symmetry.space_group_name_H-M   'P 1'
#
loop_
_entity.id
_entity.type
_entity.pdbx_description
1 polymer ?
#
loop_
_entity_poly.entity_id
_entity_poly.type
_entity_poly.pdbx_seq_one_letter_code
_entity_poly.pdbx_strand_id
1 'polypeptide(L)'
;EIFRAGEMQELTEVRDKTIVKYMDDLNDLAFGLTSKINQLHATGTGLKSASNMMKSAYGLNAEARLQPLPFLKDGIFQLHLVDRENEFVETYEIEIQAGRDTLNDIVQRINQTVNAPELLYASVEEDGSMFIQTGTDYKFIFGDDKTDLTQVLGFNSFFETLKGAEDLRLSDRIMLDPNTISTGRDLHPGDNRVALDIAKLQTDPHMRNDTMTFDEFYNTILADLGLRIQRNQTEKAQQDSLVNQFSQIRSSISGVNMDEELAKMMQYQKAYEASARFVGTVDQMMDTLVRM
;
A
#
# COMPACT_ATOMS: atom_id res chain seq x y z
N GLU A 1 18.71 8.44 -15.87
CA GLU A 1 19.54 7.91 -14.76
C GLU A 1 20.87 8.66 -14.71
N ILE A 2 21.12 9.40 -13.63
CA ILE A 2 22.35 10.20 -13.45
C ILE A 2 23.49 9.35 -12.87
N PHE A 3 23.15 8.34 -12.06
CA PHE A 3 24.11 7.42 -11.45
C PHE A 3 24.01 6.03 -12.10
N ARG A 4 25.16 5.44 -12.44
CA ARG A 4 25.25 4.13 -13.12
C ARG A 4 25.92 3.04 -12.26
N ALA A 5 26.45 3.37 -11.12
CA ALA A 5 27.05 2.44 -10.16
C ALA A 5 27.26 3.07 -8.79
N GLY A 6 27.40 2.25 -7.75
CA GLY A 6 27.73 2.64 -6.39
C GLY A 6 26.53 2.89 -5.49
N GLU A 7 26.80 3.32 -4.26
CA GLU A 7 25.80 3.48 -3.18
C GLU A 7 24.62 4.37 -3.59
N MET A 8 24.86 5.45 -4.31
CA MET A 8 23.80 6.38 -4.75
C MET A 8 22.86 5.74 -5.75
N GLN A 9 23.34 4.87 -6.63
CA GLN A 9 22.49 4.12 -7.55
C GLN A 9 21.61 3.14 -6.79
N GLU A 10 22.18 2.37 -5.88
CA GLU A 10 21.44 1.41 -5.05
C GLU A 10 20.36 2.10 -4.21
N LEU A 11 20.68 3.22 -3.56
CA LEU A 11 19.69 3.99 -2.81
C LEU A 11 18.56 4.50 -3.70
N THR A 12 18.87 4.94 -4.92
CA THR A 12 17.87 5.39 -5.89
C THR A 12 17.00 4.21 -6.35
N GLU A 13 17.58 3.05 -6.63
CA GLU A 13 16.84 1.85 -7.02
C GLU A 13 15.95 1.32 -5.89
N VAL A 14 16.43 1.31 -4.66
CA VAL A 14 15.61 0.96 -3.49
C VAL A 14 14.44 1.90 -3.36
N ARG A 15 14.65 3.22 -3.44
CA ARG A 15 13.58 4.22 -3.35
C ARG A 15 12.56 4.10 -4.48
N ASP A 16 13.03 4.04 -5.75
CA ASP A 16 12.17 4.21 -6.92
C ASP A 16 11.53 2.90 -7.40
N LYS A 17 12.08 1.74 -7.01
CA LYS A 17 11.57 0.44 -7.44
C LYS A 17 11.14 -0.43 -6.26
N THR A 18 12.02 -0.63 -5.27
CA THR A 18 11.78 -1.62 -4.22
C THR A 18 10.71 -1.14 -3.24
N ILE A 19 10.81 0.09 -2.75
CA ILE A 19 9.81 0.67 -1.84
C ILE A 19 8.48 0.81 -2.56
N VAL A 20 8.48 1.32 -3.80
CA VAL A 20 7.25 1.48 -4.60
C VAL A 20 6.55 0.13 -4.78
N LYS A 21 7.29 -0.94 -5.15
CA LYS A 21 6.71 -2.28 -5.27
C LYS A 21 6.03 -2.74 -3.97
N TYR A 22 6.68 -2.58 -2.82
CA TYR A 22 6.07 -2.99 -1.55
C TYR A 22 4.88 -2.11 -1.14
N MET A 23 4.91 -0.82 -1.49
CA MET A 23 3.74 0.06 -1.31
C MET A 23 2.57 -0.43 -2.18
N ASP A 24 2.83 -0.77 -3.44
CA ASP A 24 1.80 -1.30 -4.35
C ASP A 24 1.26 -2.64 -3.84
N ASP A 25 2.12 -3.58 -3.43
CA ASP A 25 1.71 -4.88 -2.86
C ASP A 25 0.85 -4.69 -1.58
N LEU A 26 1.19 -3.73 -0.71
CA LEU A 26 0.40 -3.41 0.49
C LEU A 26 -0.92 -2.71 0.15
N ASN A 27 -0.94 -1.87 -0.87
CA ASN A 27 -2.15 -1.24 -1.37
C ASN A 27 -3.09 -2.30 -1.98
N ASP A 28 -2.55 -3.24 -2.76
CA ASP A 28 -3.32 -4.37 -3.30
C ASP A 28 -3.97 -5.19 -2.18
N LEU A 29 -3.22 -5.47 -1.10
CA LEU A 29 -3.75 -6.17 0.07
C LEU A 29 -4.88 -5.36 0.74
N ALA A 30 -4.66 -4.06 0.96
CA ALA A 30 -5.64 -3.18 1.59
C ALA A 30 -6.92 -3.05 0.75
N PHE A 31 -6.79 -2.83 -0.56
CA PHE A 31 -7.94 -2.75 -1.47
C PHE A 31 -8.68 -4.09 -1.57
N GLY A 32 -7.95 -5.21 -1.67
CA GLY A 32 -8.56 -6.54 -1.71
C GLY A 32 -9.37 -6.84 -0.45
N LEU A 33 -8.78 -6.60 0.72
CA LEU A 33 -9.45 -6.80 2.01
C LEU A 33 -10.67 -5.87 2.16
N THR A 34 -10.50 -4.58 1.91
CA THR A 34 -11.56 -3.58 1.97
C THR A 34 -12.71 -3.93 1.04
N SER A 35 -12.41 -4.27 -0.20
CA SER A 35 -13.38 -4.64 -1.21
C SER A 35 -14.24 -5.82 -0.76
N LYS A 36 -13.62 -6.91 -0.31
CA LYS A 36 -14.35 -8.12 0.10
C LYS A 36 -15.17 -7.93 1.35
N ILE A 37 -14.64 -7.24 2.37
CA ILE A 37 -15.40 -6.93 3.58
C ILE A 37 -16.56 -6.00 3.27
N ASN A 38 -16.34 -4.94 2.51
CA ASN A 38 -17.39 -3.99 2.15
C ASN A 38 -18.48 -4.64 1.29
N GLN A 39 -18.13 -5.53 0.36
CA GLN A 39 -19.09 -6.27 -0.44
C GLN A 39 -20.07 -7.07 0.43
N LEU A 40 -19.56 -7.75 1.45
CA LEU A 40 -20.38 -8.52 2.39
C LEU A 40 -21.17 -7.61 3.35
N HIS A 41 -20.51 -6.58 3.86
CA HIS A 41 -21.08 -5.68 4.85
C HIS A 41 -22.17 -4.78 4.25
N ALA A 42 -21.97 -4.27 3.03
CA ALA A 42 -22.87 -3.32 2.38
C ALA A 42 -24.29 -3.88 2.20
N THR A 43 -24.37 -5.16 1.82
CA THR A 43 -25.65 -5.89 1.62
C THR A 43 -26.17 -6.58 2.88
N GLY A 44 -25.45 -6.43 3.99
CA GLY A 44 -25.83 -7.03 5.27
C GLY A 44 -26.73 -6.13 6.11
N THR A 45 -27.30 -6.73 7.14
CA THR A 45 -28.13 -6.07 8.14
C THR A 45 -27.53 -6.16 9.53
N GLY A 46 -27.71 -5.12 10.32
CA GLY A 46 -27.34 -5.03 11.73
C GLY A 46 -28.49 -4.50 12.58
N LEU A 47 -28.23 -4.21 13.83
CA LEU A 47 -29.25 -3.70 14.76
C LEU A 47 -29.87 -2.36 14.30
N LYS A 48 -29.09 -1.53 13.60
CA LYS A 48 -29.50 -0.24 13.05
C LYS A 48 -29.12 -0.04 11.59
N SER A 49 -29.14 -1.10 10.80
CA SER A 49 -28.78 -1.01 9.37
C SER A 49 -29.86 -0.36 8.53
N ALA A 50 -31.13 -0.58 8.86
CA ALA A 50 -32.23 0.07 8.17
C ALA A 50 -32.21 1.58 8.43
N SER A 51 -32.12 2.37 7.37
CA SER A 51 -31.98 3.82 7.43
C SER A 51 -33.08 4.51 6.62
N ASN A 52 -33.53 5.65 7.11
CA ASN A 52 -34.44 6.51 6.32
C ASN A 52 -33.67 7.40 5.34
N MET A 53 -32.36 7.51 5.49
CA MET A 53 -31.50 8.21 4.55
C MET A 53 -30.08 7.63 4.57
N MET A 54 -29.43 7.60 3.42
CA MET A 54 -28.03 7.18 3.31
C MET A 54 -27.36 7.90 2.15
N LYS A 55 -26.13 8.34 2.38
CA LYS A 55 -25.27 8.98 1.39
C LYS A 55 -24.10 8.05 1.08
N SER A 56 -23.72 7.98 -0.18
CA SER A 56 -22.52 7.26 -0.60
C SER A 56 -21.25 7.92 -0.02
N ALA A 57 -20.27 7.11 0.38
CA ALA A 57 -19.01 7.63 0.90
C ALA A 57 -18.15 8.30 -0.19
N TYR A 58 -18.29 7.85 -1.43
CA TYR A 58 -17.53 8.36 -2.57
C TYR A 58 -18.43 9.22 -3.46
N GLY A 59 -17.97 10.45 -3.71
CA GLY A 59 -18.59 11.37 -4.65
C GLY A 59 -17.82 11.41 -5.97
N LEU A 60 -18.54 11.58 -7.07
CA LEU A 60 -17.97 11.72 -8.40
C LEU A 60 -17.90 13.19 -8.80
N ASN A 61 -16.79 13.61 -9.41
CA ASN A 61 -16.71 14.95 -9.98
C ASN A 61 -17.70 15.13 -11.13
N ALA A 62 -17.95 16.38 -11.55
CA ALA A 62 -18.97 16.71 -12.55
C ALA A 62 -18.74 15.98 -13.89
N GLU A 63 -17.49 15.72 -14.26
CA GLU A 63 -17.12 15.04 -15.51
C GLU A 63 -17.35 13.53 -15.39
N ALA A 64 -16.95 12.92 -14.26
CA ALA A 64 -17.12 11.49 -14.00
C ALA A 64 -18.60 11.08 -13.89
N ARG A 65 -19.51 12.00 -13.46
CA ARG A 65 -20.96 11.73 -13.41
C ARG A 65 -21.58 11.49 -14.81
N LEU A 66 -20.94 11.98 -15.86
CA LEU A 66 -21.39 11.85 -17.25
C LEU A 66 -20.74 10.65 -17.96
N GLN A 67 -19.91 9.90 -17.26
CA GLN A 67 -19.25 8.71 -17.79
C GLN A 67 -19.78 7.45 -17.09
N PRO A 68 -19.75 6.29 -17.78
CA PRO A 68 -20.07 5.03 -17.14
C PRO A 68 -19.19 4.79 -15.91
N LEU A 69 -19.80 4.29 -14.84
CA LEU A 69 -19.05 3.98 -13.61
C LEU A 69 -18.07 2.83 -13.85
N PRO A 70 -16.80 3.01 -13.49
CA PRO A 70 -15.83 1.93 -13.58
C PRO A 70 -16.13 0.84 -12.53
N PHE A 71 -15.70 -0.38 -12.82
CA PHE A 71 -15.78 -1.56 -11.93
C PHE A 71 -17.19 -2.09 -11.64
N LEU A 72 -18.25 -1.53 -12.23
CA LEU A 72 -19.58 -2.13 -12.18
C LEU A 72 -19.63 -3.40 -13.01
N LYS A 73 -20.53 -4.30 -12.60
CA LYS A 73 -20.91 -5.52 -13.32
C LYS A 73 -22.34 -5.42 -13.82
N ASP A 74 -22.62 -6.09 -14.94
CA ASP A 74 -24.01 -6.27 -15.38
C ASP A 74 -24.75 -7.11 -14.36
N GLY A 75 -25.95 -6.68 -13.97
CA GLY A 75 -26.74 -7.42 -13.01
C GLY A 75 -27.87 -6.64 -12.40
N ILE A 76 -28.38 -7.15 -11.30
CA ILE A 76 -29.48 -6.57 -10.54
C ILE A 76 -28.94 -6.18 -9.16
N PHE A 77 -29.31 -4.99 -8.76
CA PHE A 77 -29.12 -4.43 -7.44
C PHE A 77 -30.49 -4.29 -6.76
N GLN A 78 -30.62 -4.77 -5.53
CA GLN A 78 -31.90 -4.77 -4.80
C GLN A 78 -31.92 -3.72 -3.68
N LEU A 79 -33.06 -3.04 -3.59
CA LEU A 79 -33.42 -2.15 -2.46
C LEU A 79 -34.68 -2.71 -1.79
N HIS A 80 -34.59 -3.01 -0.52
CA HIS A 80 -35.75 -3.46 0.29
C HIS A 80 -36.29 -2.27 1.09
N LEU A 81 -37.55 -1.98 0.90
CA LEU A 81 -38.29 -1.02 1.70
C LEU A 81 -38.86 -1.76 2.92
N VAL A 82 -38.68 -1.17 4.10
CA VAL A 82 -39.20 -1.70 5.35
C VAL A 82 -39.98 -0.61 6.10
N ASP A 83 -40.94 -0.98 6.91
CA ASP A 83 -41.68 -0.06 7.75
C ASP A 83 -40.92 0.31 9.05
N ARG A 84 -41.61 1.00 9.97
CA ARG A 84 -41.02 1.42 11.26
C ARG A 84 -40.68 0.24 12.18
N GLU A 85 -41.40 -0.86 12.06
CA GLU A 85 -41.19 -2.11 12.80
C GLU A 85 -40.11 -3.01 12.17
N ASN A 86 -39.52 -2.59 11.04
CA ASN A 86 -38.58 -3.31 10.23
C ASN A 86 -39.16 -4.55 9.50
N GLU A 87 -40.47 -4.55 9.26
CA GLU A 87 -41.13 -5.54 8.44
C GLU A 87 -40.97 -5.17 6.96
N PHE A 88 -40.76 -6.19 6.08
CA PHE A 88 -40.59 -5.95 4.67
C PHE A 88 -41.90 -5.48 4.02
N VAL A 89 -41.82 -4.35 3.34
CA VAL A 89 -42.94 -3.77 2.59
C VAL A 89 -42.84 -4.13 1.11
N GLU A 90 -41.70 -3.84 0.47
CA GLU A 90 -41.50 -4.07 -0.95
C GLU A 90 -40.00 -4.22 -1.30
N THR A 91 -39.71 -4.91 -2.40
CA THR A 91 -38.37 -5.06 -2.95
C THR A 91 -38.32 -4.47 -4.36
N TYR A 92 -37.41 -3.53 -4.57
CA TYR A 92 -37.16 -2.90 -5.85
C TYR A 92 -35.90 -3.50 -6.46
N GLU A 93 -36.05 -4.02 -7.71
CA GLU A 93 -34.95 -4.58 -8.49
C GLU A 93 -34.51 -3.57 -9.54
N ILE A 94 -33.28 -3.11 -9.46
CA ILE A 94 -32.69 -2.13 -10.33
C ILE A 94 -31.65 -2.81 -11.23
N GLU A 95 -31.90 -2.88 -12.52
CA GLU A 95 -30.95 -3.43 -13.49
C GLU A 95 -29.84 -2.42 -13.76
N ILE A 96 -28.59 -2.85 -13.73
CA ILE A 96 -27.38 -2.07 -14.03
C ILE A 96 -26.70 -2.63 -15.27
N GLN A 97 -26.34 -1.76 -16.21
CA GLN A 97 -25.60 -2.08 -17.42
C GLN A 97 -24.19 -1.49 -17.33
N ALA A 98 -23.22 -2.37 -17.01
CA ALA A 98 -21.82 -1.99 -16.88
C ALA A 98 -21.28 -1.36 -18.19
N GLY A 99 -20.42 -0.36 -18.06
CA GLY A 99 -19.85 0.35 -19.21
C GLY A 99 -20.82 1.25 -20.00
N ARG A 100 -22.08 1.37 -19.54
CA ARG A 100 -23.10 2.24 -20.16
C ARG A 100 -23.72 3.20 -19.15
N ASP A 101 -24.11 2.69 -17.98
CA ASP A 101 -24.85 3.46 -17.00
C ASP A 101 -23.94 4.47 -16.28
N THR A 102 -24.33 5.72 -16.36
CA THR A 102 -23.78 6.81 -15.54
C THR A 102 -24.47 6.85 -14.18
N LEU A 103 -23.89 7.59 -13.23
CA LEU A 103 -24.54 7.78 -11.93
C LEU A 103 -25.96 8.37 -12.06
N ASN A 104 -26.15 9.29 -12.98
CA ASN A 104 -27.45 9.90 -13.25
C ASN A 104 -28.46 8.89 -13.81
N ASP A 105 -28.02 8.00 -14.70
CA ASP A 105 -28.90 6.96 -15.26
C ASP A 105 -29.37 6.00 -14.16
N ILE A 106 -28.48 5.62 -13.25
CA ILE A 106 -28.80 4.75 -12.12
C ILE A 106 -29.81 5.43 -11.19
N VAL A 107 -29.56 6.69 -10.79
CA VAL A 107 -30.49 7.48 -9.97
C VAL A 107 -31.86 7.60 -10.63
N GLN A 108 -31.90 7.93 -11.92
CA GLN A 108 -33.14 8.03 -12.68
C GLN A 108 -33.87 6.67 -12.71
N ARG A 109 -33.15 5.57 -12.90
CA ARG A 109 -33.75 4.22 -12.94
C ARG A 109 -34.31 3.82 -11.57
N ILE A 110 -33.63 4.11 -10.46
CA ILE A 110 -34.18 3.91 -9.10
C ILE A 110 -35.50 4.65 -8.97
N ASN A 111 -35.54 5.96 -9.29
CA ASN A 111 -36.73 6.77 -9.16
C ASN A 111 -37.88 6.31 -10.08
N GLN A 112 -37.57 5.82 -11.28
CA GLN A 112 -38.56 5.24 -12.19
C GLN A 112 -39.10 3.89 -11.74
N THR A 113 -38.24 3.04 -11.16
CA THR A 113 -38.63 1.71 -10.65
C THR A 113 -39.52 1.85 -9.41
N VAL A 114 -39.16 2.72 -8.49
CA VAL A 114 -39.98 3.00 -7.31
C VAL A 114 -41.27 3.71 -7.69
N ASN A 115 -41.20 4.67 -8.60
CA ASN A 115 -42.35 5.48 -9.11
C ASN A 115 -43.26 6.09 -8.03
N ALA A 116 -42.72 6.25 -6.80
CA ALA A 116 -43.39 6.81 -5.63
C ALA A 116 -42.37 7.56 -4.76
N PRO A 117 -42.09 8.85 -5.04
CA PRO A 117 -41.06 9.62 -4.34
C PRO A 117 -41.30 9.74 -2.83
N GLU A 118 -42.54 9.59 -2.40
CA GLU A 118 -42.91 9.56 -1.00
C GLU A 118 -42.48 8.27 -0.28
N LEU A 119 -42.22 7.19 -1.02
CA LEU A 119 -41.71 5.93 -0.46
C LEU A 119 -40.20 5.92 -0.42
N LEU A 120 -39.55 6.15 -1.58
CA LEU A 120 -38.09 6.19 -1.73
C LEU A 120 -37.73 7.11 -2.91
N TYR A 121 -36.71 7.92 -2.68
CA TYR A 121 -36.16 8.82 -3.70
C TYR A 121 -34.65 8.85 -3.66
N ALA A 122 -34.02 8.81 -4.84
CA ALA A 122 -32.59 8.94 -5.01
C ALA A 122 -32.23 10.27 -5.70
N SER A 123 -31.11 10.87 -5.31
CA SER A 123 -30.57 12.08 -5.91
C SER A 123 -29.03 12.04 -5.99
N VAL A 124 -28.47 12.93 -6.79
CA VAL A 124 -27.02 13.18 -6.80
C VAL A 124 -26.76 14.53 -6.16
N GLU A 125 -25.94 14.55 -5.11
CA GLU A 125 -25.58 15.75 -4.38
C GLU A 125 -24.55 16.62 -5.14
N GLU A 126 -24.30 17.85 -4.65
CA GLU A 126 -23.34 18.77 -5.27
C GLU A 126 -21.92 18.20 -5.31
N ASP A 127 -21.52 17.46 -4.25
CA ASP A 127 -20.21 16.80 -4.16
C ASP A 127 -20.09 15.53 -5.01
N GLY A 128 -21.15 15.15 -5.71
CA GLY A 128 -21.18 13.99 -6.59
C GLY A 128 -21.50 12.68 -5.93
N SER A 129 -21.82 12.69 -4.66
CA SER A 129 -22.30 11.52 -3.96
C SER A 129 -23.74 11.21 -4.32
N MET A 130 -24.10 9.94 -4.29
CA MET A 130 -25.48 9.49 -4.40
C MET A 130 -26.13 9.52 -3.02
N PHE A 131 -27.32 10.09 -2.96
CA PHE A 131 -28.14 10.16 -1.75
C PHE A 131 -29.45 9.43 -1.97
N ILE A 132 -29.82 8.56 -1.04
CA ILE A 132 -31.09 7.83 -1.06
C ILE A 132 -31.83 8.18 0.24
N GLN A 133 -33.11 8.51 0.12
CA GLN A 133 -33.97 8.81 1.25
C GLN A 133 -35.34 8.15 1.08
N THR A 134 -35.99 7.86 2.20
CA THR A 134 -37.38 7.37 2.27
C THR A 134 -38.30 8.38 2.93
N GLY A 135 -39.60 8.19 2.79
CA GLY A 135 -40.59 8.88 3.59
C GLY A 135 -40.47 8.58 5.09
N THR A 136 -41.11 9.38 5.92
CA THR A 136 -40.97 9.34 7.40
C THR A 136 -41.39 8.01 8.04
N ASP A 137 -42.23 7.25 7.36
CA ASP A 137 -42.80 5.99 7.86
C ASP A 137 -42.02 4.76 7.40
N TYR A 138 -41.01 4.98 6.58
CA TYR A 138 -40.23 3.92 5.93
C TYR A 138 -38.76 4.07 6.19
N LYS A 139 -38.06 2.93 6.03
CA LYS A 139 -36.62 2.82 5.97
C LYS A 139 -36.26 1.92 4.81
N PHE A 140 -35.00 1.87 4.45
CA PHE A 140 -34.51 0.94 3.42
C PHE A 140 -33.26 0.23 3.90
N ILE A 141 -33.02 -0.94 3.31
CA ILE A 141 -31.77 -1.70 3.38
C ILE A 141 -31.38 -2.13 1.97
N PHE A 142 -30.10 -2.37 1.78
CA PHE A 142 -29.62 -2.98 0.54
C PHE A 142 -29.84 -4.50 0.60
N GLY A 143 -30.35 -5.07 -0.49
CA GLY A 143 -30.46 -6.49 -0.69
C GLY A 143 -29.27 -7.04 -1.50
N ASP A 144 -29.50 -8.11 -2.25
CA ASP A 144 -28.48 -8.69 -3.10
C ASP A 144 -27.97 -7.65 -4.13
N ASP A 145 -26.66 -7.51 -4.22
CA ASP A 145 -25.99 -6.65 -5.20
C ASP A 145 -25.02 -7.47 -6.04
N LYS A 146 -25.44 -7.82 -7.25
CA LYS A 146 -24.62 -8.50 -8.24
C LYS A 146 -23.78 -7.55 -9.10
N THR A 147 -23.98 -6.23 -8.90
CA THR A 147 -23.42 -5.18 -9.73
C THR A 147 -22.19 -4.53 -9.09
N ASP A 148 -21.92 -4.80 -7.82
CA ASP A 148 -20.93 -4.15 -6.97
C ASP A 148 -21.20 -2.63 -6.78
N LEU A 149 -22.41 -2.14 -7.06
CA LEU A 149 -22.77 -0.73 -6.97
C LEU A 149 -22.58 -0.16 -5.56
N THR A 150 -23.04 -0.90 -4.55
CA THR A 150 -22.91 -0.51 -3.15
C THR A 150 -21.46 -0.33 -2.73
N GLN A 151 -20.59 -1.22 -3.20
CA GLN A 151 -19.15 -1.17 -2.94
C GLN A 151 -18.48 -0.02 -3.71
N VAL A 152 -18.77 0.14 -5.01
CA VAL A 152 -18.17 1.19 -5.87
C VAL A 152 -18.50 2.58 -5.36
N LEU A 153 -19.72 2.80 -4.90
CA LEU A 153 -20.14 4.08 -4.33
C LEU A 153 -19.86 4.22 -2.83
N GLY A 154 -19.48 3.14 -2.15
CA GLY A 154 -19.18 3.14 -0.73
C GLY A 154 -20.42 3.25 0.15
N PHE A 155 -21.56 2.68 -0.26
CA PHE A 155 -22.73 2.59 0.60
C PHE A 155 -22.54 1.55 1.70
N ASN A 156 -22.95 1.88 2.91
CA ASN A 156 -22.87 0.99 4.08
C ASN A 156 -21.50 0.30 4.22
N SER A 157 -20.43 1.00 3.89
CA SER A 157 -19.08 0.46 3.93
C SER A 157 -18.62 0.22 5.36
N PHE A 158 -17.86 -0.85 5.58
CA PHE A 158 -17.15 -1.10 6.83
C PHE A 158 -15.84 -0.31 6.88
N PHE A 159 -15.07 -0.38 5.80
CA PHE A 159 -13.83 0.36 5.64
C PHE A 159 -13.94 1.41 4.53
N GLU A 160 -13.18 2.49 4.70
CA GLU A 160 -12.98 3.53 3.68
C GLU A 160 -11.49 3.67 3.39
N THR A 161 -11.15 3.80 2.12
CA THR A 161 -9.80 4.13 1.65
C THR A 161 -9.88 4.74 0.24
N LEU A 162 -9.02 5.72 -0.02
CA LEU A 162 -8.82 6.31 -1.35
C LEU A 162 -7.42 6.00 -1.89
N LYS A 163 -6.46 5.75 -1.00
CA LYS A 163 -5.04 5.56 -1.35
C LYS A 163 -4.51 4.15 -1.05
N GLY A 164 -5.33 3.29 -0.48
CA GLY A 164 -4.95 1.94 -0.09
C GLY A 164 -4.53 1.85 1.38
N ALA A 165 -3.37 1.24 1.67
CA ALA A 165 -2.94 0.98 3.04
C ALA A 165 -2.64 2.25 3.85
N GLU A 166 -2.30 3.36 3.19
CA GLU A 166 -1.92 4.62 3.85
C GLU A 166 -3.08 5.26 4.61
N ASP A 167 -4.30 5.22 4.06
CA ASP A 167 -5.47 5.92 4.59
C ASP A 167 -6.63 4.98 4.97
N LEU A 168 -6.36 3.67 5.07
CA LEU A 168 -7.36 2.69 5.47
C LEU A 168 -7.92 2.98 6.86
N ARG A 169 -9.24 3.18 6.95
CA ARG A 169 -9.94 3.51 8.18
C ARG A 169 -11.32 2.84 8.24
N LEU A 170 -11.88 2.77 9.44
CA LEU A 170 -13.30 2.45 9.60
C LEU A 170 -14.15 3.58 9.03
N SER A 171 -15.31 3.23 8.46
CA SER A 171 -16.26 4.24 7.98
C SER A 171 -16.78 5.12 9.13
N ASP A 172 -17.02 6.39 8.82
CA ASP A 172 -17.54 7.36 9.80
C ASP A 172 -18.88 6.89 10.41
N ARG A 173 -19.69 6.20 9.64
CA ARG A 173 -20.97 5.63 10.11
C ARG A 173 -20.77 4.63 11.26
N ILE A 174 -19.81 3.71 11.12
CA ILE A 174 -19.49 2.70 12.16
C ILE A 174 -18.83 3.36 13.37
N MET A 175 -17.94 4.34 13.12
CA MET A 175 -17.30 5.08 14.20
C MET A 175 -18.31 5.85 15.08
N LEU A 176 -19.38 6.39 14.47
CA LEU A 176 -20.43 7.12 15.19
C LEU A 176 -21.40 6.18 15.92
N ASP A 177 -21.78 5.07 15.31
CA ASP A 177 -22.69 4.09 15.91
C ASP A 177 -22.32 2.66 15.54
N PRO A 178 -21.63 1.91 16.41
CA PRO A 178 -21.27 0.51 16.16
C PRO A 178 -22.46 -0.44 15.95
N ASN A 179 -23.68 -0.05 16.32
CA ASN A 179 -24.88 -0.86 16.05
C ASN A 179 -25.25 -0.90 14.55
N THR A 180 -24.57 -0.11 13.73
CA THR A 180 -24.70 -0.15 12.24
C THR A 180 -23.87 -1.25 11.60
N ILE A 181 -23.03 -1.98 12.36
CA ILE A 181 -22.27 -3.12 11.85
C ILE A 181 -23.24 -4.20 11.37
N SER A 182 -23.08 -4.60 10.12
CA SER A 182 -23.88 -5.65 9.49
C SER A 182 -23.37 -7.02 9.92
N THR A 183 -24.24 -7.80 10.58
CA THR A 183 -23.92 -9.16 11.05
C THR A 183 -24.77 -10.24 10.36
N GLY A 184 -25.97 -9.87 9.93
CA GLY A 184 -26.95 -10.74 9.28
C GLY A 184 -27.28 -10.32 7.84
N ARG A 185 -28.13 -11.06 7.18
CA ARG A 185 -28.71 -10.73 5.87
C ARG A 185 -30.18 -10.32 5.95
N ASP A 186 -30.86 -10.74 7.01
CA ASP A 186 -32.23 -10.38 7.32
C ASP A 186 -32.29 -9.55 8.60
N LEU A 187 -33.39 -8.83 8.81
CA LEU A 187 -33.61 -8.02 10.02
C LEU A 187 -34.00 -8.85 11.26
N HIS A 188 -33.89 -10.18 11.19
CA HIS A 188 -34.25 -11.05 12.30
C HIS A 188 -33.16 -11.10 13.37
N PRO A 189 -33.52 -10.98 14.65
CA PRO A 189 -32.54 -11.12 15.72
C PRO A 189 -31.85 -12.48 15.72
N GLY A 190 -30.50 -12.45 15.86
CA GLY A 190 -29.67 -13.67 15.89
C GLY A 190 -29.13 -14.11 14.53
N ASP A 191 -29.47 -13.43 13.44
CA ASP A 191 -28.83 -13.68 12.15
C ASP A 191 -27.38 -13.21 12.18
N ASN A 192 -26.46 -14.14 11.89
CA ASN A 192 -25.01 -13.91 11.90
C ASN A 192 -24.33 -14.34 10.59
N ARG A 193 -25.10 -14.51 9.51
CA ARG A 193 -24.58 -15.02 8.22
C ARG A 193 -23.49 -14.14 7.65
N VAL A 194 -23.62 -12.81 7.69
CA VAL A 194 -22.59 -11.90 7.21
C VAL A 194 -21.31 -11.98 8.06
N ALA A 195 -21.44 -12.07 9.38
CA ALA A 195 -20.29 -12.23 10.25
C ALA A 195 -19.53 -13.54 9.97
N LEU A 196 -20.24 -14.64 9.70
CA LEU A 196 -19.64 -15.90 9.32
C LEU A 196 -18.99 -15.84 7.93
N ASP A 197 -19.60 -15.16 6.97
CA ASP A 197 -19.03 -14.99 5.64
C ASP A 197 -17.77 -14.10 5.69
N ILE A 198 -17.76 -13.05 6.50
CA ILE A 198 -16.54 -12.25 6.77
C ILE A 198 -15.45 -13.13 7.43
N ALA A 199 -15.81 -13.99 8.38
CA ALA A 199 -14.83 -14.90 8.99
C ALA A 199 -14.21 -15.90 7.99
N LYS A 200 -14.97 -16.36 6.98
CA LYS A 200 -14.44 -17.21 5.90
C LYS A 200 -13.41 -16.53 5.02
N LEU A 201 -13.42 -15.18 4.92
CA LEU A 201 -12.41 -14.47 4.13
C LEU A 201 -10.98 -14.76 4.61
N GLN A 202 -10.80 -15.20 5.86
CA GLN A 202 -9.50 -15.62 6.36
C GLN A 202 -8.95 -16.85 5.64
N THR A 203 -9.81 -17.78 5.27
CA THR A 203 -9.42 -19.08 4.71
C THR A 203 -9.65 -19.18 3.21
N ASP A 204 -10.53 -18.38 2.67
CA ASP A 204 -10.89 -18.42 1.26
C ASP A 204 -9.91 -17.59 0.42
N PRO A 205 -9.53 -18.07 -0.77
CA PRO A 205 -8.62 -17.34 -1.64
C PRO A 205 -9.34 -16.14 -2.30
N HIS A 206 -8.75 -14.95 -2.15
CA HIS A 206 -9.32 -13.70 -2.69
C HIS A 206 -8.27 -12.79 -3.36
N MET A 207 -6.99 -13.18 -3.31
CA MET A 207 -5.89 -12.45 -3.92
C MET A 207 -5.39 -13.16 -5.18
N ARG A 208 -4.75 -12.40 -6.09
CA ARG A 208 -4.15 -12.94 -7.33
C ARG A 208 -5.13 -13.80 -8.15
N ASN A 209 -6.31 -13.24 -8.50
CA ASN A 209 -7.39 -13.92 -9.21
C ASN A 209 -7.93 -15.16 -8.43
N ASP A 210 -8.22 -14.97 -7.16
CA ASP A 210 -8.78 -15.98 -6.26
C ASP A 210 -7.91 -17.25 -6.13
N THR A 211 -6.58 -17.10 -6.15
CA THR A 211 -5.64 -18.22 -5.99
C THR A 211 -4.92 -18.24 -4.65
N MET A 212 -4.96 -17.14 -3.89
CA MET A 212 -4.26 -16.98 -2.61
C MET A 212 -5.18 -16.32 -1.57
N THR A 213 -5.01 -16.72 -0.31
CA THR A 213 -5.63 -16.02 0.82
C THR A 213 -4.90 -14.70 1.11
N PHE A 214 -5.49 -13.83 1.93
CA PHE A 214 -4.84 -12.60 2.39
C PHE A 214 -3.54 -12.89 3.16
N ASP A 215 -3.55 -13.91 4.03
CA ASP A 215 -2.38 -14.33 4.80
C ASP A 215 -1.26 -14.86 3.89
N GLU A 216 -1.59 -15.70 2.91
CA GLU A 216 -0.61 -16.20 1.94
C GLU A 216 0.00 -15.07 1.10
N PHE A 217 -0.81 -14.12 0.67
CA PHE A 217 -0.33 -12.96 -0.08
C PHE A 217 0.63 -12.11 0.78
N TYR A 218 0.26 -11.80 2.02
CA TYR A 218 1.12 -11.08 2.94
C TYR A 218 2.44 -11.83 3.22
N ASN A 219 2.37 -13.13 3.45
CA ASN A 219 3.56 -13.96 3.64
C ASN A 219 4.47 -13.98 2.39
N THR A 220 3.91 -13.86 1.19
CA THR A 220 4.71 -13.73 -0.04
C THR A 220 5.52 -12.43 -0.04
N ILE A 221 4.93 -11.31 0.39
CA ILE A 221 5.63 -10.02 0.53
C ILE A 221 6.77 -10.15 1.53
N LEU A 222 6.50 -10.75 2.71
CA LEU A 222 7.52 -10.96 3.75
C LEU A 222 8.66 -11.87 3.29
N ALA A 223 8.36 -12.94 2.55
CA ALA A 223 9.34 -13.85 2.01
C ALA A 223 10.25 -13.18 0.96
N ASP A 224 9.68 -12.38 0.04
CA ASP A 224 10.46 -11.60 -0.93
C ASP A 224 11.38 -10.60 -0.23
N LEU A 225 10.88 -9.89 0.77
CA LEU A 225 11.67 -8.96 1.58
C LEU A 225 12.82 -9.68 2.29
N GLY A 226 12.54 -10.83 2.94
CA GLY A 226 13.54 -11.64 3.63
C GLY A 226 14.65 -12.12 2.69
N LEU A 227 14.29 -12.62 1.51
CA LEU A 227 15.25 -13.04 0.49
C LEU A 227 16.11 -11.87 -0.02
N ARG A 228 15.54 -10.69 -0.20
CA ARG A 228 16.30 -9.48 -0.59
C ARG A 228 17.29 -9.07 0.49
N ILE A 229 16.87 -9.06 1.74
CA ILE A 229 17.75 -8.73 2.87
C ILE A 229 18.93 -9.72 2.91
N GLN A 230 18.67 -11.02 2.78
CA GLN A 230 19.70 -12.06 2.78
C GLN A 230 20.68 -11.88 1.62
N ARG A 231 20.18 -11.62 0.40
CA ARG A 231 21.03 -11.35 -0.77
C ARG A 231 21.91 -10.13 -0.55
N ASN A 232 21.33 -9.01 -0.12
CA ASN A 232 22.09 -7.79 0.14
C ASN A 232 23.16 -7.98 1.22
N GLN A 233 22.90 -8.75 2.27
CA GLN A 233 23.91 -9.09 3.29
C GLN A 233 25.06 -9.92 2.70
N THR A 234 24.74 -10.89 1.85
CA THR A 234 25.75 -11.74 1.17
C THR A 234 26.59 -10.91 0.21
N GLU A 235 25.94 -10.08 -0.62
CA GLU A 235 26.62 -9.20 -1.56
C GLU A 235 27.52 -8.19 -0.83
N LYS A 236 27.04 -7.59 0.25
CA LYS A 236 27.85 -6.70 1.08
C LYS A 236 29.10 -7.41 1.62
N ALA A 237 28.97 -8.62 2.18
CA ALA A 237 30.10 -9.37 2.69
C ALA A 237 31.12 -9.71 1.59
N GLN A 238 30.66 -10.02 0.37
CA GLN A 238 31.53 -10.22 -0.79
C GLN A 238 32.26 -8.93 -1.19
N GLN A 239 31.57 -7.80 -1.26
CA GLN A 239 32.17 -6.51 -1.56
C GLN A 239 33.20 -6.09 -0.53
N ASP A 240 32.89 -6.25 0.78
CA ASP A 240 33.83 -5.97 1.86
C ASP A 240 35.10 -6.84 1.74
N SER A 241 34.96 -8.11 1.38
CA SER A 241 36.09 -9.02 1.12
C SER A 241 36.95 -8.54 -0.07
N LEU A 242 36.32 -8.12 -1.17
CA LEU A 242 37.03 -7.57 -2.33
C LEU A 242 37.77 -6.27 -1.98
N VAL A 243 37.13 -5.36 -1.25
CA VAL A 243 37.77 -4.12 -0.80
C VAL A 243 39.00 -4.42 0.06
N ASN A 244 38.90 -5.39 0.97
CA ASN A 244 40.02 -5.81 1.79
C ASN A 244 41.17 -6.42 0.97
N GLN A 245 40.85 -7.27 -0.03
CA GLN A 245 41.85 -7.82 -0.95
C GLN A 245 42.56 -6.72 -1.76
N PHE A 246 41.79 -5.78 -2.33
CA PHE A 246 42.39 -4.65 -3.06
C PHE A 246 43.22 -3.74 -2.15
N SER A 247 42.79 -3.53 -0.90
CA SER A 247 43.57 -2.79 0.09
C SER A 247 44.89 -3.46 0.40
N GLN A 248 44.92 -4.80 0.56
CA GLN A 248 46.13 -5.56 0.77
C GLN A 248 47.07 -5.49 -0.45
N ILE A 249 46.53 -5.65 -1.69
CA ILE A 249 47.29 -5.51 -2.93
C ILE A 249 47.89 -4.11 -3.03
N ARG A 250 47.09 -3.08 -2.76
CA ARG A 250 47.58 -1.69 -2.74
C ARG A 250 48.70 -1.50 -1.73
N SER A 251 48.58 -2.05 -0.54
CA SER A 251 49.59 -1.98 0.53
C SER A 251 50.88 -2.70 0.11
N SER A 252 50.76 -3.86 -0.58
CA SER A 252 51.94 -4.60 -1.05
C SER A 252 52.71 -3.88 -2.19
N ILE A 253 51.99 -3.10 -3.02
CA ILE A 253 52.61 -2.39 -4.17
C ILE A 253 53.12 -1.00 -3.76
N SER A 254 52.36 -0.28 -2.95
CA SER A 254 52.60 1.14 -2.59
C SER A 254 52.90 1.33 -1.11
N GLY A 255 52.83 0.31 -0.29
CA GLY A 255 53.14 0.38 1.14
C GLY A 255 54.62 0.61 1.36
N VAL A 256 54.95 1.51 2.25
CA VAL A 256 56.35 1.70 2.70
C VAL A 256 56.69 0.52 3.61
N ASN A 257 57.65 -0.30 3.15
CA ASN A 257 58.23 -1.33 4.03
C ASN A 257 59.13 -0.65 5.07
N MET A 258 58.68 -0.59 6.29
CA MET A 258 59.45 0.08 7.37
C MET A 258 60.83 -0.49 7.55
N ASP A 259 61.03 -1.78 7.29
CA ASP A 259 62.36 -2.42 7.39
C ASP A 259 63.30 -1.94 6.28
N GLU A 260 62.80 -1.78 5.07
CA GLU A 260 63.58 -1.20 3.94
C GLU A 260 63.92 0.27 4.20
N GLU A 261 62.99 1.06 4.69
CA GLU A 261 63.25 2.47 5.02
C GLU A 261 64.21 2.61 6.20
N LEU A 262 64.12 1.75 7.20
CA LEU A 262 65.11 1.66 8.29
C LEU A 262 66.50 1.28 7.77
N ALA A 263 66.57 0.30 6.87
CA ALA A 263 67.84 -0.06 6.22
C ALA A 263 68.43 1.08 5.42
N LYS A 264 67.60 1.81 4.61
CA LYS A 264 68.02 3.00 3.89
C LYS A 264 68.46 4.12 4.86
N MET A 265 67.72 4.34 5.92
CA MET A 265 68.09 5.35 6.93
C MET A 265 69.44 5.04 7.56
N MET A 266 69.68 3.75 7.93
CA MET A 266 70.99 3.32 8.44
C MET A 266 72.13 3.53 7.40
N GLN A 267 71.83 3.21 6.14
CA GLN A 267 72.78 3.41 5.07
C GLN A 267 73.11 4.91 4.90
N TYR A 268 72.14 5.78 4.92
CA TYR A 268 72.34 7.22 4.80
C TYR A 268 73.09 7.78 6.04
N GLN A 269 72.80 7.27 7.23
CA GLN A 269 73.50 7.59 8.46
C GLN A 269 75.00 7.22 8.37
N LYS A 270 75.29 6.00 7.90
CA LYS A 270 76.66 5.57 7.70
C LYS A 270 77.37 6.35 6.63
N ALA A 271 76.72 6.72 5.52
CA ALA A 271 77.27 7.57 4.50
C ALA A 271 77.60 8.97 5.02
N TYR A 272 76.71 9.53 5.87
CA TYR A 272 76.92 10.82 6.51
C TYR A 272 78.12 10.78 7.48
N GLU A 273 78.24 9.73 8.34
CA GLU A 273 79.36 9.53 9.23
C GLU A 273 80.71 9.39 8.47
N ALA A 274 80.68 8.64 7.35
CA ALA A 274 81.87 8.50 6.50
C ALA A 274 82.27 9.80 5.85
N SER A 275 81.32 10.59 5.37
CA SER A 275 81.55 11.91 4.77
C SER A 275 82.13 12.91 5.79
N ALA A 276 81.58 12.87 7.03
CA ALA A 276 82.09 13.74 8.11
C ALA A 276 83.56 13.39 8.50
N ARG A 277 83.90 12.09 8.52
CA ARG A 277 85.30 11.66 8.76
C ARG A 277 86.19 12.05 7.59
N PHE A 278 85.73 11.95 6.36
CA PHE A 278 86.49 12.37 5.18
C PHE A 278 86.80 13.87 5.25
N VAL A 279 85.80 14.71 5.52
CA VAL A 279 85.99 16.17 5.71
C VAL A 279 86.99 16.46 6.79
N GLY A 280 86.90 15.77 7.97
CA GLY A 280 87.86 15.93 9.05
C GLY A 280 89.30 15.51 8.68
N THR A 281 89.44 14.47 7.82
CA THR A 281 90.75 14.06 7.32
C THR A 281 91.34 15.09 6.33
N VAL A 282 90.50 15.64 5.47
CA VAL A 282 90.90 16.73 4.52
C VAL A 282 91.33 17.96 5.32
N ASP A 283 90.57 18.30 6.37
CA ASP A 283 90.93 19.44 7.25
C ASP A 283 92.25 19.25 7.93
N GLN A 284 92.54 18.09 8.46
CA GLN A 284 93.87 17.74 9.01
C GLN A 284 94.99 17.76 8.01
N MET A 285 94.76 17.35 6.75
CA MET A 285 95.72 17.44 5.65
C MET A 285 96.01 18.93 5.29
N MET A 286 94.96 19.74 5.24
CA MET A 286 95.10 21.18 4.98
C MET A 286 95.87 21.89 6.10
N ASP A 287 95.60 21.56 7.35
CA ASP A 287 96.34 22.06 8.51
C ASP A 287 97.81 21.67 8.44
N THR A 288 98.12 20.46 8.00
CA THR A 288 99.50 20.02 7.85
C THR A 288 100.22 20.77 6.71
N LEU A 289 99.55 21.00 5.62
CA LEU A 289 100.10 21.81 4.46
C LEU A 289 100.32 23.30 4.81
N VAL A 290 99.48 23.91 5.63
CA VAL A 290 99.58 25.27 6.05
C VAL A 290 100.72 25.49 7.07
N ARG A 291 101.10 24.44 7.83
CA ARG A 291 102.19 24.42 8.79
C ARG A 291 103.57 24.07 8.19
N MET A 292 103.64 23.71 6.96
CA MET A 292 104.87 23.45 6.19
C MET A 292 105.29 24.81 5.52
#